data_145b2d1dbba2c0fcd10f40fa44d057c0
#
_entry.id   145b2d1dbba2c0fcd10f40fa44d057c0
#
_cell.length_a   1.000
_cell.length_b   1.000
_cell.length_c   1.000
_cell.angle_alpha   90.00
_cell.angle_beta   90.00
_cell.angle_gamma   90.00
#
_symmetry.space_group_name_H-M   'P 1'
#
loop_
_entity.id
_entity.type
_entity.pdbx_description
1 polymer ?
#
loop_
_entity_poly.entity_id
_entity_poly.type
_entity_poly.pdbx_seq_one_letter_code
_entity_poly.pdbx_strand_id
1 'polypeptide(L)'
;MTERDYGIDCYIEICEDGNVSGKLLSIQIKSSEIITPQEKEKTVVYYDVNISTLNYWNLLPVPVLFLYIDIKNELIYFLNVKQAIRENYDLFLSGKYKNLRISSTNILQENNCIPIINKIYLNETGRMEYEVMLTNFLINIPHIYEFLNSHYCRDSFLPLGESDNEDFYFLSLYKEFKYFACKMDIDWNVISIKEIIKLGQKTFGMNYTFYEGAVAEFVHQIVPVFLEILEKAYQVICIKEKDYWFEHNFCLWNYMDLKEYAKYIKDIELLRI
;
A
#
# COMPACT_ATOMS: atom_id res chain seq x y z
N MET A 1 18.82 40.19 0.01
CA MET A 1 18.47 38.95 -0.67
C MET A 1 17.05 38.61 -0.26
N THR A 2 16.10 38.67 -1.15
CA THR A 2 14.77 38.12 -0.88
C THR A 2 14.94 36.61 -0.83
N GLU A 3 14.82 35.99 0.35
CA GLU A 3 14.70 34.55 0.46
C GLU A 3 13.52 34.13 -0.44
N ARG A 4 13.82 33.35 -1.46
CA ARG A 4 12.77 32.73 -2.25
C ARG A 4 12.13 31.69 -1.37
N ASP A 5 10.89 31.92 -0.97
CA ASP A 5 10.06 30.92 -0.31
C ASP A 5 9.82 29.77 -1.30
N TYR A 6 10.58 28.69 -1.11
CA TYR A 6 10.43 27.48 -1.93
C TYR A 6 9.21 26.63 -1.51
N GLY A 7 8.33 27.18 -0.67
CA GLY A 7 7.10 26.52 -0.27
C GLY A 7 7.29 25.35 0.70
N ILE A 8 8.30 25.40 1.58
CA ILE A 8 8.45 24.52 2.75
C ILE A 8 8.64 25.41 3.96
N ASP A 9 7.71 25.35 4.91
CA ASP A 9 7.74 26.18 6.11
C ASP A 9 8.61 25.58 7.21
N CYS A 10 8.59 24.24 7.36
CA CYS A 10 9.42 23.55 8.34
C CYS A 10 9.66 22.08 7.98
N TYR A 11 10.55 21.46 8.74
CA TYR A 11 10.77 20.01 8.73
C TYR A 11 10.40 19.47 10.11
N ILE A 12 9.78 18.29 10.11
CA ILE A 12 9.58 17.52 11.34
C ILE A 12 10.40 16.25 11.27
N GLU A 13 10.92 15.84 12.40
CA GLU A 13 11.62 14.58 12.57
C GLU A 13 10.84 13.69 13.54
N ILE A 14 10.66 12.42 13.12
CA ILE A 14 10.00 11.42 13.96
C ILE A 14 11.00 10.95 15.00
N CYS A 15 10.62 11.06 16.28
CA CYS A 15 11.41 10.53 17.39
C CYS A 15 10.84 9.18 17.83
N GLU A 16 11.72 8.21 18.11
CA GLU A 16 11.37 6.90 18.63
C GLU A 16 12.03 6.71 19.99
N ASP A 17 11.23 6.40 21.00
CA ASP A 17 11.68 6.23 22.39
C ASP A 17 12.58 7.38 22.92
N GLY A 18 12.24 8.61 22.51
CA GLY A 18 12.96 9.82 22.89
C GLY A 18 14.24 10.09 22.09
N ASN A 19 14.55 9.26 21.10
CA ASN A 19 15.71 9.43 20.23
C ASN A 19 15.30 9.94 18.85
N VAL A 20 16.10 10.82 18.26
CA VAL A 20 15.95 11.25 16.86
C VAL A 20 16.23 10.08 15.93
N SER A 21 15.36 9.85 14.96
CA SER A 21 15.40 8.67 14.09
C SER A 21 15.96 8.93 12.68
N GLY A 22 16.21 10.20 12.32
CA GLY A 22 16.55 10.60 10.95
C GLY A 22 15.36 10.55 9.97
N LYS A 23 14.16 10.25 10.44
CA LYS A 23 12.93 10.17 9.62
C LYS A 23 12.32 11.55 9.49
N LEU A 24 12.63 12.23 8.39
CA LEU A 24 12.24 13.62 8.13
C LEU A 24 11.04 13.69 7.17
N LEU A 25 10.13 14.65 7.45
CA LEU A 25 9.10 15.11 6.53
C LEU A 25 9.20 16.62 6.34
N SER A 26 8.92 17.09 5.14
CA SER A 26 8.75 18.51 4.84
C SER A 26 7.30 18.91 5.07
N ILE A 27 7.09 20.07 5.68
CA ILE A 27 5.76 20.59 5.98
C ILE A 27 5.57 21.93 5.27
N GLN A 28 4.46 22.06 4.54
CA GLN A 28 3.93 23.32 4.06
C GLN A 28 2.63 23.63 4.79
N ILE A 29 2.53 24.83 5.35
CA ILE A 29 1.37 25.26 6.14
C ILE A 29 0.67 26.40 5.42
N LYS A 30 -0.65 26.29 5.30
CA LYS A 30 -1.52 27.40 4.90
C LYS A 30 -2.68 27.47 5.87
N SER A 31 -3.23 28.66 6.07
CA SER A 31 -4.35 28.88 6.98
C SER A 31 -5.42 29.76 6.32
N SER A 32 -6.64 29.57 6.79
CA SER A 32 -7.78 30.43 6.49
C SER A 32 -8.56 30.67 7.78
N GLU A 33 -9.22 31.82 7.88
CA GLU A 33 -10.07 32.12 9.04
C GLU A 33 -11.20 31.08 9.18
N ILE A 34 -11.82 30.72 8.05
CA ILE A 34 -12.86 29.69 7.96
C ILE A 34 -12.63 28.87 6.69
N ILE A 35 -12.70 27.56 6.82
CA ILE A 35 -12.67 26.62 5.68
C ILE A 35 -14.03 25.95 5.56
N THR A 36 -14.67 26.09 4.41
CA THR A 36 -15.98 25.46 4.13
C THR A 36 -15.76 24.23 3.26
N PRO A 37 -16.03 23.01 3.76
CA PRO A 37 -15.98 21.80 2.94
C PRO A 37 -17.03 21.83 1.83
N GLN A 38 -16.66 21.32 0.67
CA GLN A 38 -17.60 21.08 -0.43
C GLN A 38 -18.40 19.83 -0.11
N GLU A 39 -19.68 20.00 0.29
CA GLU A 39 -20.52 18.91 0.82
C GLU A 39 -20.69 17.73 -0.15
N LYS A 40 -20.85 18.00 -1.46
CA LYS A 40 -21.03 16.96 -2.48
C LYS A 40 -19.80 16.06 -2.63
N GLU A 41 -18.61 16.63 -2.54
CA GLU A 41 -17.35 15.94 -2.77
C GLU A 41 -16.67 15.51 -1.46
N LYS A 42 -17.18 15.96 -0.32
CA LYS A 42 -16.56 15.76 1.02
C LYS A 42 -15.09 16.17 1.03
N THR A 43 -14.76 17.28 0.37
CA THR A 43 -13.41 17.81 0.26
C THR A 43 -13.32 19.23 0.72
N VAL A 44 -12.15 19.64 1.22
CA VAL A 44 -11.74 21.04 1.33
C VAL A 44 -10.74 21.33 0.21
N VAL A 45 -10.79 22.52 -0.36
CA VAL A 45 -9.97 22.87 -1.52
C VAL A 45 -9.08 24.06 -1.18
N TYR A 46 -7.78 23.89 -1.40
CA TYR A 46 -6.82 24.98 -1.46
C TYR A 46 -6.53 25.31 -2.92
N TYR A 47 -6.72 26.57 -3.31
CA TYR A 47 -6.61 27.04 -4.69
C TYR A 47 -5.24 27.63 -5.01
N ASP A 48 -4.92 27.71 -6.30
CA ASP A 48 -3.77 28.43 -6.86
C ASP A 48 -2.39 27.95 -6.40
N VAL A 49 -2.20 26.63 -6.38
CA VAL A 49 -0.86 26.06 -6.19
C VAL A 49 -0.07 26.20 -7.50
N ASN A 50 1.11 26.79 -7.40
CA ASN A 50 1.98 26.92 -8.56
C ASN A 50 2.54 25.54 -8.97
N ILE A 51 2.48 25.24 -10.27
CA ILE A 51 3.02 23.97 -10.80
C ILE A 51 4.53 23.82 -10.52
N SER A 52 5.28 24.90 -10.49
CA SER A 52 6.72 24.85 -10.14
C SER A 52 6.92 24.44 -8.68
N THR A 53 6.02 24.82 -7.80
CA THR A 53 6.03 24.39 -6.39
C THR A 53 5.69 22.90 -6.28
N LEU A 54 4.68 22.43 -7.01
CA LEU A 54 4.34 21.00 -7.04
C LEU A 54 5.49 20.16 -7.60
N ASN A 55 6.15 20.61 -8.67
CA ASN A 55 7.34 19.95 -9.21
C ASN A 55 8.46 19.87 -8.18
N TYR A 56 8.71 20.97 -7.48
CA TYR A 56 9.71 20.99 -6.41
C TYR A 56 9.37 20.00 -5.30
N TRP A 57 8.12 19.98 -4.82
CA TRP A 57 7.68 19.05 -3.77
C TRP A 57 7.76 17.58 -4.22
N ASN A 58 7.44 17.29 -5.49
CA ASN A 58 7.54 15.94 -6.03
C ASN A 58 8.99 15.43 -6.10
N LEU A 59 9.95 16.32 -6.35
CA LEU A 59 11.37 16.01 -6.46
C LEU A 59 12.09 15.89 -5.10
N LEU A 60 11.49 16.40 -4.02
CA LEU A 60 12.12 16.29 -2.70
C LEU A 60 12.33 14.81 -2.29
N PRO A 61 13.50 14.48 -1.71
CA PRO A 61 13.80 13.11 -1.28
C PRO A 61 12.94 12.66 -0.08
N VAL A 62 12.36 13.63 0.64
CA VAL A 62 11.51 13.37 1.81
C VAL A 62 10.02 13.56 1.46
N PRO A 63 9.09 12.91 2.18
CA PRO A 63 7.66 13.16 2.01
C PRO A 63 7.30 14.61 2.27
N VAL A 64 6.30 15.13 1.53
CA VAL A 64 5.77 16.48 1.73
C VAL A 64 4.34 16.38 2.24
N LEU A 65 4.12 16.94 3.43
CA LEU A 65 2.82 17.05 4.07
C LEU A 65 2.32 18.49 3.96
N PHE A 66 1.20 18.69 3.28
CA PHE A 66 0.52 19.97 3.23
C PHE A 66 -0.52 20.04 4.34
N LEU A 67 -0.46 21.09 5.16
CA LEU A 67 -1.40 21.35 6.25
C LEU A 67 -2.25 22.58 5.89
N TYR A 68 -3.58 22.44 5.96
CA TYR A 68 -4.51 23.53 5.76
C TYR A 68 -5.32 23.74 7.04
N ILE A 69 -5.10 24.89 7.71
CA ILE A 69 -5.59 25.17 9.05
C ILE A 69 -6.82 26.07 8.98
N ASP A 70 -7.93 25.59 9.52
CA ASP A 70 -9.14 26.36 9.82
C ASP A 70 -8.99 26.97 11.20
N ILE A 71 -8.71 28.28 11.25
CA ILE A 71 -8.37 28.97 12.49
C ILE A 71 -9.57 29.03 13.44
N LYS A 72 -10.77 29.30 12.88
CA LYS A 72 -11.98 29.50 13.69
C LYS A 72 -12.50 28.18 14.29
N ASN A 73 -12.43 27.09 13.52
CA ASN A 73 -12.91 25.78 13.95
C ASN A 73 -11.82 24.93 14.60
N GLU A 74 -10.58 25.43 14.67
CA GLU A 74 -9.41 24.74 15.24
C GLU A 74 -9.15 23.37 14.58
N LEU A 75 -9.36 23.27 13.25
CA LEU A 75 -9.19 22.05 12.49
C LEU A 75 -7.91 22.12 11.64
N ILE A 76 -7.16 21.03 11.61
CA ILE A 76 -5.97 20.88 10.78
C ILE A 76 -6.22 19.80 9.75
N TYR A 77 -6.51 20.20 8.53
CA TYR A 77 -6.61 19.29 7.39
C TYR A 77 -5.22 18.96 6.84
N PHE A 78 -5.01 17.72 6.41
CA PHE A 78 -3.73 17.31 5.87
C PHE A 78 -3.85 16.61 4.52
N LEU A 79 -2.78 16.73 3.71
CA LEU A 79 -2.64 16.06 2.42
C LEU A 79 -1.21 15.55 2.25
N ASN A 80 -1.07 14.28 1.89
CA ASN A 80 0.17 13.74 1.34
C ASN A 80 0.32 14.21 -0.10
N VAL A 81 1.22 15.15 -0.34
CA VAL A 81 1.32 15.81 -1.66
C VAL A 81 1.77 14.86 -2.75
N LYS A 82 2.74 13.99 -2.49
CA LYS A 82 3.22 13.03 -3.50
C LYS A 82 2.14 12.05 -3.93
N GLN A 83 1.35 11.55 -2.99
CA GLN A 83 0.19 10.73 -3.30
C GLN A 83 -0.84 11.50 -4.13
N ALA A 84 -1.16 12.73 -3.74
CA ALA A 84 -2.11 13.56 -4.47
C ALA A 84 -1.66 13.86 -5.92
N ILE A 85 -0.35 14.02 -6.14
CA ILE A 85 0.23 14.15 -7.48
C ILE A 85 0.02 12.85 -8.29
N ARG A 86 0.31 11.67 -7.71
CA ARG A 86 0.09 10.39 -8.39
C ARG A 86 -1.39 10.17 -8.76
N GLU A 87 -2.30 10.51 -7.86
CA GLU A 87 -3.75 10.40 -8.08
C GLU A 87 -4.30 11.39 -9.14
N ASN A 88 -3.53 12.45 -9.48
CA ASN A 88 -3.90 13.47 -10.48
C ASN A 88 -2.78 13.66 -11.51
N TYR A 89 -2.14 12.57 -11.92
CA TYR A 89 -0.87 12.61 -12.64
C TYR A 89 -0.99 13.25 -14.03
N ASP A 90 -2.06 13.00 -14.77
CA ASP A 90 -2.32 13.66 -16.07
C ASP A 90 -2.44 15.21 -15.91
N LEU A 91 -3.18 15.67 -14.90
CA LEU A 91 -3.28 17.10 -14.59
C LEU A 91 -1.95 17.70 -14.18
N PHE A 92 -1.12 16.94 -13.44
CA PHE A 92 0.21 17.36 -13.05
C PHE A 92 1.13 17.50 -14.26
N LEU A 93 1.23 16.49 -15.14
CA LEU A 93 2.06 16.51 -16.33
C LEU A 93 1.63 17.62 -17.31
N SER A 94 0.31 17.83 -17.49
CA SER A 94 -0.20 18.88 -18.36
C SER A 94 -0.08 20.29 -17.78
N GLY A 95 0.43 20.45 -16.55
CA GLY A 95 0.53 21.72 -15.85
C GLY A 95 -0.81 22.33 -15.42
N LYS A 96 -1.88 21.54 -15.43
CA LYS A 96 -3.24 21.97 -15.06
C LYS A 96 -3.60 21.69 -13.61
N TYR A 97 -2.76 20.95 -12.89
CA TYR A 97 -2.98 20.66 -11.46
C TYR A 97 -2.66 21.89 -10.63
N LYS A 98 -3.67 22.64 -10.22
CA LYS A 98 -3.53 23.91 -9.48
C LYS A 98 -4.24 23.92 -8.14
N ASN A 99 -5.09 22.95 -7.89
CA ASN A 99 -5.91 22.90 -6.68
C ASN A 99 -5.58 21.65 -5.88
N LEU A 100 -5.24 21.81 -4.61
CA LEU A 100 -5.11 20.69 -3.70
C LEU A 100 -6.47 20.35 -3.10
N ARG A 101 -6.96 19.15 -3.36
CA ARG A 101 -8.21 18.62 -2.81
C ARG A 101 -7.90 17.70 -1.65
N ILE A 102 -8.37 18.07 -0.48
CA ILE A 102 -8.12 17.36 0.76
C ILE A 102 -9.44 16.72 1.21
N SER A 103 -9.47 15.44 1.53
CA SER A 103 -10.68 14.84 2.11
C SER A 103 -11.05 15.57 3.40
N SER A 104 -12.33 15.90 3.57
CA SER A 104 -12.82 16.55 4.80
C SER A 104 -12.67 15.66 6.05
N THR A 105 -12.36 14.37 5.85
CA THR A 105 -12.06 13.42 6.94
C THR A 105 -10.58 13.36 7.28
N ASN A 106 -9.71 13.93 6.45
CA ASN A 106 -8.26 13.97 6.70
C ASN A 106 -7.92 15.09 7.69
N ILE A 107 -8.19 14.85 8.96
CA ILE A 107 -7.98 15.80 10.06
C ILE A 107 -6.92 15.24 11.00
N LEU A 108 -5.88 16.05 11.28
CA LEU A 108 -4.91 15.76 12.32
C LEU A 108 -5.45 16.19 13.68
N GLN A 109 -5.35 15.31 14.64
CA GLN A 109 -5.68 15.53 16.05
C GLN A 109 -4.53 15.01 16.91
N GLU A 110 -4.43 15.47 18.15
CA GLU A 110 -3.37 15.06 19.07
C GLU A 110 -3.24 13.53 19.20
N ASN A 111 -4.36 12.81 19.24
CA ASN A 111 -4.39 11.36 19.41
C ASN A 111 -4.08 10.54 18.14
N ASN A 112 -4.15 11.14 16.94
CA ASN A 112 -3.96 10.42 15.67
C ASN A 112 -2.77 10.91 14.83
N CYS A 113 -2.17 12.07 15.16
CA CYS A 113 -1.18 12.69 14.30
C CYS A 113 0.08 11.81 14.12
N ILE A 114 0.62 11.23 15.19
CA ILE A 114 1.84 10.40 15.13
C ILE A 114 1.65 9.15 14.25
N PRO A 115 0.60 8.31 14.44
CA PRO A 115 0.34 7.19 13.56
C PRO A 115 0.17 7.58 12.08
N ILE A 116 -0.54 8.67 11.80
CA ILE A 116 -0.77 9.15 10.43
C ILE A 116 0.55 9.59 9.79
N ILE A 117 1.34 10.41 10.48
CA ILE A 117 2.63 10.91 9.99
C ILE A 117 3.60 9.75 9.74
N ASN A 118 3.70 8.78 10.66
CA ASN A 118 4.49 7.58 10.49
C ASN A 118 4.05 6.78 9.27
N LYS A 119 2.76 6.59 9.07
CA LYS A 119 2.21 5.88 7.91
C LYS A 119 2.57 6.58 6.60
N ILE A 120 2.42 7.91 6.52
CA ILE A 120 2.80 8.70 5.35
C ILE A 120 4.30 8.54 5.08
N TYR A 121 5.15 8.68 6.10
CA TYR A 121 6.59 8.52 5.97
C TYR A 121 6.96 7.15 5.40
N LEU A 122 6.47 6.07 6.00
CA LEU A 122 6.76 4.69 5.60
C LEU A 122 6.24 4.35 4.19
N ASN A 123 5.10 4.91 3.81
CA ASN A 123 4.55 4.68 2.49
C ASN A 123 5.33 5.42 1.40
N GLU A 124 5.71 6.68 1.63
CA GLU A 124 6.43 7.44 0.61
C GLU A 124 7.91 7.03 0.50
N THR A 125 8.59 6.76 1.60
CA THR A 125 10.00 6.32 1.57
C THR A 125 10.15 4.88 1.07
N GLY A 126 9.18 4.01 1.32
CA GLY A 126 9.12 2.64 0.81
C GLY A 126 8.40 2.50 -0.53
N ARG A 127 8.06 3.60 -1.21
CA ARG A 127 7.22 3.56 -2.42
C ARG A 127 7.84 2.76 -3.56
N MET A 128 9.11 2.99 -3.87
CA MET A 128 9.81 2.27 -4.93
C MET A 128 9.86 0.76 -4.67
N GLU A 129 10.18 0.38 -3.43
CA GLU A 129 10.18 -1.03 -3.02
C GLU A 129 8.78 -1.65 -3.19
N TYR A 130 7.75 -0.95 -2.73
CA TYR A 130 6.36 -1.39 -2.89
C TYR A 130 5.98 -1.61 -4.36
N GLU A 131 6.33 -0.69 -5.26
CA GLU A 131 6.02 -0.79 -6.69
C GLU A 131 6.72 -1.99 -7.35
N VAL A 132 8.00 -2.22 -7.02
CA VAL A 132 8.75 -3.37 -7.51
C VAL A 132 8.15 -4.68 -6.98
N MET A 133 7.88 -4.76 -5.68
CA MET A 133 7.29 -5.95 -5.07
C MET A 133 5.89 -6.22 -5.62
N LEU A 134 5.05 -5.19 -5.76
CA LEU A 134 3.71 -5.32 -6.32
C LEU A 134 3.75 -5.80 -7.78
N THR A 135 4.66 -5.25 -8.58
CA THR A 135 4.84 -5.68 -9.97
C THR A 135 5.22 -7.16 -10.03
N ASN A 136 6.20 -7.59 -9.24
CA ASN A 136 6.63 -8.98 -9.19
C ASN A 136 5.51 -9.92 -8.73
N PHE A 137 4.79 -9.54 -7.67
CA PHE A 137 3.68 -10.32 -7.14
C PHE A 137 2.57 -10.52 -8.19
N LEU A 138 2.16 -9.44 -8.87
CA LEU A 138 1.07 -9.49 -9.85
C LEU A 138 1.47 -10.26 -11.13
N ILE A 139 2.71 -10.15 -11.58
CA ILE A 139 3.22 -10.93 -12.71
C ILE A 139 3.29 -12.44 -12.38
N ASN A 140 3.54 -12.77 -11.12
CA ASN A 140 3.62 -14.15 -10.63
C ASN A 140 2.26 -14.78 -10.29
N ILE A 141 1.14 -14.13 -10.53
CA ILE A 141 -0.21 -14.71 -10.31
C ILE A 141 -0.36 -16.14 -10.89
N PRO A 142 0.13 -16.47 -12.11
CA PRO A 142 0.04 -17.84 -12.61
C PRO A 142 0.72 -18.86 -11.70
N HIS A 143 1.91 -18.59 -11.20
CA HIS A 143 2.65 -19.50 -10.30
C HIS A 143 2.04 -19.55 -8.90
N ILE A 144 1.52 -18.41 -8.41
CA ILE A 144 0.73 -18.38 -7.17
C ILE A 144 -0.49 -19.29 -7.31
N TYR A 145 -1.22 -19.17 -8.41
CA TYR A 145 -2.37 -20.02 -8.70
C TYR A 145 -2.00 -21.50 -8.75
N GLU A 146 -0.93 -21.86 -9.47
CA GLU A 146 -0.44 -23.25 -9.55
C GLU A 146 -0.14 -23.82 -8.16
N PHE A 147 0.52 -23.05 -7.30
CA PHE A 147 0.80 -23.46 -5.93
C PHE A 147 -0.50 -23.66 -5.13
N LEU A 148 -1.39 -22.68 -5.11
CA LEU A 148 -2.65 -22.75 -4.38
C LEU A 148 -3.49 -23.95 -4.83
N ASN A 149 -3.61 -24.16 -6.13
CA ASN A 149 -4.36 -25.26 -6.72
C ASN A 149 -3.73 -26.63 -6.42
N SER A 150 -2.40 -26.73 -6.46
CA SER A 150 -1.68 -27.96 -6.18
C SER A 150 -1.83 -28.42 -4.73
N HIS A 151 -1.84 -27.48 -3.78
CA HIS A 151 -1.87 -27.78 -2.35
C HIS A 151 -3.27 -27.76 -1.73
N TYR A 152 -4.29 -27.40 -2.51
CA TYR A 152 -5.67 -27.35 -2.01
C TYR A 152 -6.24 -28.74 -1.64
N CYS A 153 -5.93 -29.77 -2.42
CA CYS A 153 -6.50 -31.12 -2.29
C CYS A 153 -5.45 -32.25 -2.28
N ARG A 154 -4.18 -31.94 -1.94
CA ARG A 154 -3.16 -32.98 -1.80
C ARG A 154 -3.42 -33.84 -0.57
N ASP A 155 -2.86 -35.04 -0.59
CA ASP A 155 -2.92 -35.97 0.56
C ASP A 155 -2.30 -35.29 1.78
N SER A 156 -3.15 -35.04 2.78
CA SER A 156 -2.81 -34.28 3.99
C SER A 156 -1.69 -34.91 4.83
N PHE A 157 -1.31 -36.17 4.54
CA PHE A 157 -0.27 -36.88 5.30
C PHE A 157 1.11 -36.84 4.63
N LEU A 158 1.27 -36.15 3.51
CA LEU A 158 2.55 -36.02 2.85
C LEU A 158 3.34 -34.81 3.41
N PRO A 159 4.68 -34.91 3.54
CA PRO A 159 5.51 -33.73 3.76
C PRO A 159 5.53 -32.87 2.50
N LEU A 160 5.71 -31.56 2.68
CA LEU A 160 6.00 -30.66 1.56
C LEU A 160 7.32 -31.09 0.89
N GLY A 161 7.38 -31.10 -0.44
CA GLY A 161 8.52 -31.66 -1.17
C GLY A 161 9.81 -30.88 -0.93
N GLU A 162 10.78 -31.52 -0.26
CA GLU A 162 12.13 -30.94 -0.05
C GLU A 162 12.92 -30.89 -1.37
N SER A 163 12.68 -31.82 -2.30
CA SER A 163 13.40 -31.95 -3.56
C SER A 163 13.20 -30.79 -4.54
N ASP A 164 12.07 -30.07 -4.45
CA ASP A 164 11.66 -29.04 -5.40
C ASP A 164 11.69 -27.62 -4.78
N ASN A 165 12.27 -27.46 -3.60
CA ASN A 165 12.28 -26.21 -2.82
C ASN A 165 10.88 -25.63 -2.55
N GLU A 166 9.84 -26.49 -2.51
CA GLU A 166 8.46 -26.08 -2.27
C GLU A 166 8.31 -25.36 -0.91
N ASP A 167 9.07 -25.78 0.10
CA ASP A 167 9.10 -25.16 1.43
C ASP A 167 9.63 -23.72 1.40
N PHE A 168 10.69 -23.45 0.62
CA PHE A 168 11.22 -22.10 0.42
C PHE A 168 10.23 -21.22 -0.34
N TYR A 169 9.59 -21.77 -1.37
CA TYR A 169 8.57 -21.05 -2.13
C TYR A 169 7.37 -20.72 -1.25
N PHE A 170 6.89 -21.67 -0.47
CA PHE A 170 5.81 -21.44 0.50
C PHE A 170 6.13 -20.33 1.50
N LEU A 171 7.34 -20.36 2.08
CA LEU A 171 7.78 -19.32 3.02
C LEU A 171 7.88 -17.94 2.38
N SER A 172 8.36 -17.87 1.13
CA SER A 172 8.43 -16.63 0.36
C SER A 172 7.03 -16.09 0.12
N LEU A 173 6.14 -16.93 -0.38
CA LEU A 173 4.76 -16.60 -0.68
C LEU A 173 3.98 -16.12 0.56
N TYR A 174 4.16 -16.81 1.69
CA TYR A 174 3.57 -16.39 2.97
C TYR A 174 4.02 -14.98 3.37
N LYS A 175 5.31 -14.66 3.24
CA LYS A 175 5.86 -13.33 3.56
C LYS A 175 5.32 -12.25 2.63
N GLU A 176 5.22 -12.55 1.33
CA GLU A 176 4.68 -11.63 0.33
C GLU A 176 3.21 -11.30 0.60
N PHE A 177 2.37 -12.30 0.84
CA PHE A 177 0.98 -12.06 1.22
C PHE A 177 0.85 -11.22 2.48
N LYS A 178 1.63 -11.53 3.52
CA LYS A 178 1.62 -10.78 4.76
C LYS A 178 2.07 -9.34 4.58
N TYR A 179 3.08 -9.12 3.74
CA TYR A 179 3.56 -7.78 3.39
C TYR A 179 2.44 -6.96 2.72
N PHE A 180 1.76 -7.51 1.69
CA PHE A 180 0.69 -6.80 1.01
C PHE A 180 -0.54 -6.61 1.88
N ALA A 181 -0.92 -7.59 2.69
CA ALA A 181 -2.00 -7.42 3.65
C ALA A 181 -1.72 -6.23 4.59
N CYS A 182 -0.51 -6.14 5.14
CA CYS A 182 -0.10 -5.02 5.98
C CYS A 182 -0.09 -3.69 5.22
N LYS A 183 0.48 -3.64 4.01
CA LYS A 183 0.58 -2.41 3.20
C LYS A 183 -0.76 -1.89 2.71
N MET A 184 -1.72 -2.77 2.51
CA MET A 184 -3.04 -2.46 1.98
C MET A 184 -4.14 -2.41 3.05
N ASP A 185 -3.79 -2.46 4.35
CA ASP A 185 -4.74 -2.50 5.47
C ASP A 185 -5.79 -3.62 5.28
N ILE A 186 -5.32 -4.85 5.08
CA ILE A 186 -6.13 -6.07 4.99
C ILE A 186 -5.95 -6.85 6.29
N ASP A 187 -7.05 -7.33 6.86
CA ASP A 187 -7.02 -8.13 8.08
C ASP A 187 -6.30 -9.46 7.84
N TRP A 188 -5.32 -9.75 8.70
CA TRP A 188 -4.53 -10.96 8.62
C TRP A 188 -5.04 -12.02 9.61
N ASN A 189 -5.98 -12.84 9.14
CA ASN A 189 -6.57 -13.96 9.91
C ASN A 189 -6.07 -15.32 9.39
N VAL A 190 -4.76 -15.40 9.07
CA VAL A 190 -4.15 -16.59 8.48
C VAL A 190 -3.27 -17.28 9.53
N ILE A 191 -3.32 -18.60 9.55
CA ILE A 191 -2.51 -19.47 10.43
C ILE A 191 -1.03 -19.05 10.39
N SER A 192 -0.38 -18.95 11.53
CA SER A 192 1.01 -18.54 11.60
C SER A 192 1.96 -19.68 11.19
N ILE A 193 3.13 -19.32 10.65
CA ILE A 193 4.19 -20.30 10.33
C ILE A 193 4.55 -21.16 11.56
N LYS A 194 4.55 -20.58 12.76
CA LYS A 194 4.82 -21.33 13.99
C LYS A 194 3.76 -22.40 14.29
N GLU A 195 2.52 -22.11 14.01
CA GLU A 195 1.41 -23.07 14.16
C GLU A 195 1.47 -24.15 13.10
N ILE A 196 1.78 -23.80 11.84
CA ILE A 196 1.98 -24.78 10.74
C ILE A 196 3.07 -25.77 11.10
N ILE A 197 4.24 -25.27 11.58
CA ILE A 197 5.35 -26.12 12.03
C ILE A 197 4.93 -27.02 13.21
N LYS A 198 4.21 -26.47 14.20
CA LYS A 198 3.73 -27.27 15.34
C LYS A 198 2.78 -28.38 14.93
N LEU A 199 1.91 -28.11 13.97
CA LEU A 199 1.01 -29.15 13.43
C LEU A 199 1.79 -30.27 12.76
N GLY A 200 2.79 -29.93 11.92
CA GLY A 200 3.67 -30.92 11.30
C GLY A 200 4.45 -31.76 12.33
N GLN A 201 5.07 -31.12 13.29
CA GLN A 201 5.81 -31.79 14.37
C GLN A 201 4.93 -32.71 15.23
N LYS A 202 3.70 -32.31 15.49
CA LYS A 202 2.73 -33.13 16.23
C LYS A 202 2.33 -34.37 15.45
N THR A 203 2.21 -34.25 14.12
CA THR A 203 1.72 -35.33 13.25
C THR A 203 2.83 -36.34 12.87
N PHE A 204 4.05 -35.86 12.56
CA PHE A 204 5.12 -36.65 11.97
C PHE A 204 6.42 -36.70 12.81
N GLY A 205 6.48 -35.95 13.92
CA GLY A 205 7.69 -35.83 14.77
C GLY A 205 8.59 -34.65 14.38
N MET A 206 9.70 -34.50 15.12
CA MET A 206 10.56 -33.30 15.10
C MET A 206 11.30 -33.02 13.79
N ASN A 207 11.36 -34.00 12.86
CA ASN A 207 12.17 -33.89 11.64
C ASN A 207 11.40 -33.27 10.45
N TYR A 208 10.11 -32.98 10.60
CA TYR A 208 9.30 -32.43 9.51
C TYR A 208 8.95 -30.97 9.79
N THR A 209 9.26 -30.10 8.82
CA THR A 209 9.02 -28.67 8.94
C THR A 209 7.60 -28.32 8.49
N PHE A 210 7.23 -28.77 7.31
CA PHE A 210 5.89 -28.54 6.71
C PHE A 210 5.29 -29.83 6.21
N TYR A 211 3.96 -29.92 6.27
CA TYR A 211 3.19 -31.01 5.70
C TYR A 211 1.94 -30.49 5.01
N GLU A 212 1.46 -31.23 4.02
CA GLU A 212 0.39 -30.80 3.09
C GLU A 212 -0.90 -30.39 3.80
N GLY A 213 -1.30 -31.11 4.85
CA GLY A 213 -2.53 -30.76 5.58
C GLY A 213 -2.51 -29.39 6.26
N ALA A 214 -1.34 -28.91 6.73
CA ALA A 214 -1.21 -27.57 7.29
C ALA A 214 -1.06 -26.51 6.19
N VAL A 215 -0.46 -26.86 5.06
CA VAL A 215 -0.38 -25.98 3.88
C VAL A 215 -1.77 -25.82 3.25
N ALA A 216 -2.57 -26.89 3.17
CA ALA A 216 -3.96 -26.83 2.72
C ALA A 216 -4.80 -25.88 3.60
N GLU A 217 -4.62 -25.93 4.94
CA GLU A 217 -5.27 -24.99 5.86
C GLU A 217 -4.87 -23.54 5.57
N PHE A 218 -3.58 -23.30 5.31
CA PHE A 218 -3.11 -22.00 4.85
C PHE A 218 -3.79 -21.59 3.55
N VAL A 219 -3.87 -22.48 2.55
CA VAL A 219 -4.50 -22.19 1.25
C VAL A 219 -5.94 -21.75 1.41
N HIS A 220 -6.73 -22.46 2.23
CA HIS A 220 -8.11 -22.06 2.51
C HIS A 220 -8.22 -20.64 3.11
N GLN A 221 -7.30 -20.29 4.00
CA GLN A 221 -7.34 -19.00 4.69
C GLN A 221 -6.75 -17.86 3.85
N ILE A 222 -5.79 -18.14 2.96
CA ILE A 222 -5.11 -17.10 2.18
C ILE A 222 -5.91 -16.68 0.94
N VAL A 223 -6.73 -17.55 0.37
CA VAL A 223 -7.52 -17.25 -0.83
C VAL A 223 -8.36 -15.97 -0.69
N PRO A 224 -9.14 -15.75 0.39
CA PRO A 224 -9.87 -14.50 0.59
C PRO A 224 -8.95 -13.27 0.63
N VAL A 225 -7.81 -13.38 1.33
CA VAL A 225 -6.82 -12.31 1.44
C VAL A 225 -6.21 -12.00 0.06
N PHE A 226 -5.90 -13.03 -0.72
CA PHE A 226 -5.37 -12.87 -2.08
C PHE A 226 -6.33 -12.10 -2.98
N LEU A 227 -7.61 -12.46 -2.97
CA LEU A 227 -8.62 -11.76 -3.76
C LEU A 227 -8.78 -10.30 -3.34
N GLU A 228 -8.70 -10.00 -2.05
CA GLU A 228 -8.74 -8.63 -1.56
C GLU A 228 -7.49 -7.83 -1.96
N ILE A 229 -6.30 -8.45 -1.93
CA ILE A 229 -5.05 -7.83 -2.44
C ILE A 229 -5.22 -7.47 -3.92
N LEU A 230 -5.75 -8.37 -4.75
CA LEU A 230 -5.97 -8.13 -6.18
C LEU A 230 -6.94 -6.98 -6.42
N GLU A 231 -8.06 -6.94 -5.70
CA GLU A 231 -9.02 -5.85 -5.81
C GLU A 231 -8.40 -4.50 -5.41
N LYS A 232 -7.69 -4.44 -4.28
CA LYS A 232 -7.01 -3.21 -3.84
C LYS A 232 -5.90 -2.79 -4.81
N ALA A 233 -5.15 -3.75 -5.37
CA ALA A 233 -4.17 -3.46 -6.41
C ALA A 233 -4.82 -2.88 -7.67
N TYR A 234 -5.93 -3.45 -8.13
CA TYR A 234 -6.71 -2.92 -9.25
C TYR A 234 -7.18 -1.49 -8.98
N GLN A 235 -7.71 -1.22 -7.79
CA GLN A 235 -8.15 0.12 -7.39
C GLN A 235 -7.02 1.14 -7.40
N VAL A 236 -5.81 0.75 -6.98
CA VAL A 236 -4.64 1.65 -7.02
C VAL A 236 -4.16 1.86 -8.45
N ILE A 237 -3.94 0.78 -9.20
CA ILE A 237 -3.25 0.81 -10.51
C ILE A 237 -4.17 1.35 -11.61
N CYS A 238 -5.44 0.93 -11.64
CA CYS A 238 -6.34 1.22 -12.76
C CYS A 238 -7.34 2.35 -12.48
N ILE A 239 -7.53 2.72 -11.21
CA ILE A 239 -8.53 3.73 -10.84
C ILE A 239 -7.87 4.96 -10.22
N LYS A 240 -7.19 4.83 -9.06
CA LYS A 240 -6.71 5.98 -8.29
C LYS A 240 -5.48 6.63 -8.89
N GLU A 241 -4.50 5.85 -9.25
CA GLU A 241 -3.21 6.30 -9.79
C GLU A 241 -3.04 5.86 -11.27
N LYS A 242 -4.14 5.79 -12.03
CA LYS A 242 -4.20 5.25 -13.39
C LYS A 242 -3.12 5.83 -14.30
N ASP A 243 -3.08 7.16 -14.42
CA ASP A 243 -2.19 7.84 -15.35
C ASP A 243 -0.73 7.76 -14.90
N TYR A 244 -0.50 7.70 -13.59
CA TYR A 244 0.83 7.45 -13.02
C TYR A 244 1.35 6.07 -13.43
N TRP A 245 0.56 5.01 -13.24
CA TRP A 245 0.96 3.65 -13.58
C TRP A 245 1.07 3.45 -15.09
N PHE A 246 0.20 4.07 -15.88
CA PHE A 246 0.29 4.08 -17.34
C PHE A 246 1.65 4.60 -17.82
N GLU A 247 2.14 5.72 -17.26
CA GLU A 247 3.40 6.34 -17.65
C GLU A 247 4.65 5.60 -17.09
N HIS A 248 4.56 5.05 -15.87
CA HIS A 248 5.72 4.46 -15.20
C HIS A 248 5.86 2.95 -15.38
N ASN A 249 4.75 2.22 -15.55
CA ASN A 249 4.74 0.77 -15.73
C ASN A 249 3.55 0.34 -16.61
N PHE A 250 3.62 0.74 -17.89
CA PHE A 250 2.57 0.44 -18.87
C PHE A 250 2.23 -1.06 -18.95
N CYS A 251 3.24 -1.93 -18.90
CA CYS A 251 3.00 -3.37 -19.00
C CYS A 251 2.14 -3.90 -17.86
N LEU A 252 2.41 -3.48 -16.63
CA LEU A 252 1.60 -3.88 -15.48
C LEU A 252 0.22 -3.24 -15.52
N TRP A 253 0.14 -1.94 -15.84
CA TRP A 253 -1.14 -1.25 -15.98
C TRP A 253 -2.03 -1.97 -17.00
N ASN A 254 -1.50 -2.27 -18.21
CA ASN A 254 -2.24 -2.95 -19.27
C ASN A 254 -2.69 -4.37 -18.86
N TYR A 255 -1.81 -5.14 -18.20
CA TYR A 255 -2.14 -6.46 -17.66
C TYR A 255 -3.32 -6.41 -16.66
N MET A 256 -3.31 -5.41 -15.79
CA MET A 256 -4.38 -5.20 -14.80
C MET A 256 -5.66 -4.63 -15.43
N ASP A 257 -5.56 -3.67 -16.35
CA ASP A 257 -6.70 -3.04 -17.03
C ASP A 257 -7.47 -4.03 -17.90
N LEU A 258 -6.75 -4.87 -18.66
CA LEU A 258 -7.34 -5.95 -19.45
C LEU A 258 -7.81 -7.15 -18.59
N LYS A 259 -7.55 -7.13 -17.29
CA LYS A 259 -7.89 -8.21 -16.35
C LYS A 259 -7.39 -9.59 -16.82
N GLU A 260 -6.17 -9.63 -17.38
CA GLU A 260 -5.58 -10.89 -17.85
C GLU A 260 -5.43 -11.93 -16.74
N TYR A 261 -5.36 -11.49 -15.49
CA TYR A 261 -5.35 -12.34 -14.30
C TYR A 261 -6.72 -12.99 -14.00
N ALA A 262 -7.82 -12.49 -14.56
CA ALA A 262 -9.17 -12.94 -14.21
C ALA A 262 -9.43 -14.43 -14.51
N LYS A 263 -8.70 -15.00 -15.49
CA LYS A 263 -8.78 -16.44 -15.80
C LYS A 263 -8.34 -17.32 -14.62
N TYR A 264 -7.31 -16.87 -13.86
CA TYR A 264 -6.82 -17.57 -12.67
C TYR A 264 -7.74 -17.35 -11.46
N ILE A 265 -8.37 -16.17 -11.35
CA ILE A 265 -9.26 -15.85 -10.23
C ILE A 265 -10.51 -16.71 -10.24
N LYS A 266 -11.12 -16.94 -11.40
CA LYS A 266 -12.32 -17.81 -11.51
C LYS A 266 -12.06 -19.19 -10.94
N ASP A 267 -10.89 -19.75 -11.21
CA ASP A 267 -10.52 -21.06 -10.71
C ASP A 267 -10.19 -21.01 -9.20
N ILE A 268 -9.57 -19.93 -8.71
CA ILE A 268 -9.30 -19.72 -7.27
C ILE A 268 -10.60 -19.56 -6.49
N GLU A 269 -11.61 -18.87 -7.03
CA GLU A 269 -12.91 -18.72 -6.37
C GLU A 269 -13.61 -20.07 -6.16
N LEU A 270 -13.37 -21.05 -7.04
CA LEU A 270 -13.86 -22.42 -6.88
C LEU A 270 -13.20 -23.15 -5.70
N LEU A 271 -12.00 -22.73 -5.28
CA LEU A 271 -11.33 -23.27 -4.09
C LEU A 271 -11.98 -22.83 -2.77
N ARG A 272 -13.00 -21.95 -2.80
CA ARG A 272 -13.75 -21.51 -1.61
C ARG A 272 -14.87 -22.45 -1.17
N ILE A 273 -15.23 -23.41 -2.01
CA ILE A 273 -16.32 -24.37 -1.77
C ILE A 273 -15.80 -25.63 -1.13
#